data_22f6cc44c42d427ec40ee15e7a33c791
#
_entry.id   22f6cc44c42d427ec40ee15e7a33c791
#
_cell.length_a   1.000
_cell.length_b   1.000
_cell.length_c   1.000
_cell.angle_alpha   90.00
_cell.angle_beta   90.00
_cell.angle_gamma   90.00
#
_symmetry.space_group_name_H-M   'P 1'
#
loop_
_entity.id
_entity.type
_entity.pdbx_description
1 polymer ?
#
loop_
_entity_poly.entity_id
_entity_poly.type
_entity_poly.pdbx_seq_one_letter_code
_entity_poly.pdbx_strand_id
1 'polypeptide(L)'
;MDFGDDVIVVTSNFSDAYKCVKRDLDRIQSDLGSFDDELILFFTSPQNFRKKILPEYKGHRQRKKPCGFKRIISELKKNYRVILKDTLEADDALGIYATKYPGNIIVSPDKDMRQIPGKLYDFNETVEITPDEGARWHLIQTMAGDNTDGYSGVPGIGVKKAEKIFEEKGYTWQAVVETFVEKELTE
;
A
#
# COMPACT_ATOMS: atom_id res chain seq x y z
N MET A 1 30.05 9.67 -7.20
CA MET A 1 31.49 9.44 -7.49
C MET A 1 31.56 8.29 -8.48
N ASP A 2 32.19 8.54 -9.58
CA ASP A 2 32.51 7.53 -10.58
C ASP A 2 33.97 7.06 -10.33
N PHE A 3 34.18 5.77 -10.20
CA PHE A 3 35.49 5.19 -9.90
C PHE A 3 36.10 4.46 -11.13
N GLY A 4 35.73 4.86 -12.32
CA GLY A 4 36.13 4.21 -13.56
C GLY A 4 35.11 3.14 -14.00
N ASP A 5 35.37 2.51 -15.11
CA ASP A 5 34.47 1.68 -15.87
C ASP A 5 33.44 0.92 -15.02
N ASP A 6 32.18 1.37 -15.07
CA ASP A 6 30.98 0.76 -14.49
C ASP A 6 30.86 0.67 -12.96
N VAL A 7 31.71 1.36 -12.17
CA VAL A 7 31.58 1.39 -10.72
C VAL A 7 30.84 2.64 -10.25
N ILE A 8 29.56 2.52 -9.95
CA ILE A 8 28.76 3.60 -9.36
C ILE A 8 28.69 3.42 -7.85
N VAL A 9 29.28 4.34 -7.09
CA VAL A 9 29.17 4.39 -5.63
C VAL A 9 28.03 5.32 -5.23
N VAL A 10 26.98 4.76 -4.68
CA VAL A 10 25.87 5.50 -4.11
C VAL A 10 26.11 5.71 -2.62
N THR A 11 26.18 6.96 -2.20
CA THR A 11 26.29 7.32 -0.79
C THR A 11 25.06 8.08 -0.33
N SER A 12 24.73 7.99 0.96
CA SER A 12 23.69 8.82 1.57
C SER A 12 24.20 9.37 2.91
N ASN A 13 23.82 10.63 3.20
CA ASN A 13 24.02 11.19 4.52
C ASN A 13 22.88 10.71 5.43
N PHE A 14 23.22 9.87 6.42
CA PHE A 14 22.25 9.34 7.36
C PHE A 14 21.54 10.46 8.16
N SER A 15 22.28 11.47 8.63
CA SER A 15 21.69 12.54 9.45
C SER A 15 20.62 13.30 8.67
N ASP A 16 20.90 13.63 7.42
CA ASP A 16 19.97 14.40 6.59
C ASP A 16 18.76 13.52 6.21
N ALA A 17 18.98 12.26 5.85
CA ALA A 17 17.90 11.33 5.57
C ALA A 17 16.98 11.13 6.79
N TYR A 18 17.56 11.00 7.99
CA TYR A 18 16.78 10.85 9.23
C TYR A 18 16.00 12.12 9.58
N LYS A 19 16.61 13.32 9.40
CA LYS A 19 15.91 14.59 9.56
C LYS A 19 14.72 14.74 8.62
N CYS A 20 14.85 14.32 7.36
CA CYS A 20 13.73 14.33 6.42
C CYS A 20 12.57 13.45 6.91
N VAL A 21 12.88 12.22 7.34
CA VAL A 21 11.84 11.32 7.89
C VAL A 21 11.16 11.93 9.11
N LYS A 22 11.95 12.46 10.05
CA LYS A 22 11.40 13.13 11.25
C LYS A 22 10.48 14.28 10.89
N ARG A 23 10.93 15.17 10.02
CA ARG A 23 10.13 16.32 9.55
C ARG A 23 8.79 15.85 8.93
N ASP A 24 8.81 14.78 8.13
CA ASP A 24 7.60 14.28 7.49
C ASP A 24 6.65 13.65 8.51
N LEU A 25 7.16 12.95 9.54
CA LEU A 25 6.34 12.44 10.64
C LEU A 25 5.74 13.58 11.49
N ASP A 26 6.54 14.59 11.84
CA ASP A 26 6.09 15.77 12.59
C ASP A 26 5.00 16.54 11.79
N ARG A 27 5.15 16.63 10.47
CA ARG A 27 4.13 17.23 9.59
C ARG A 27 2.82 16.43 9.62
N ILE A 28 2.87 15.10 9.52
CA ILE A 28 1.67 14.25 9.60
C ILE A 28 0.92 14.48 10.92
N GLN A 29 1.62 14.52 12.05
CA GLN A 29 1.00 14.80 13.34
C GLN A 29 0.39 16.20 13.40
N SER A 30 1.05 17.19 12.79
CA SER A 30 0.55 18.56 12.69
C SER A 30 -0.72 18.62 11.83
N ASP A 31 -0.71 18.02 10.65
CA ASP A 31 -1.83 18.02 9.71
C ASP A 31 -3.09 17.35 10.31
N LEU A 32 -2.88 16.32 11.13
CA LEU A 32 -3.97 15.59 11.81
C LEU A 32 -4.34 16.17 13.18
N GLY A 33 -3.61 17.15 13.71
CA GLY A 33 -3.80 17.68 15.06
C GLY A 33 -3.58 16.62 16.17
N SER A 34 -2.72 15.63 15.91
CA SER A 34 -2.59 14.41 16.70
C SER A 34 -1.26 14.31 17.46
N PHE A 35 -0.77 15.44 18.02
CA PHE A 35 0.53 15.48 18.72
C PHE A 35 0.60 14.58 19.97
N ASP A 36 -0.53 14.34 20.60
CA ASP A 36 -0.63 13.49 21.79
C ASP A 36 -0.92 12.00 21.43
N ASP A 37 -1.14 11.70 20.15
CA ASP A 37 -1.44 10.36 19.70
C ASP A 37 -0.16 9.55 19.40
N GLU A 38 -0.24 8.23 19.61
CA GLU A 38 0.86 7.33 19.30
C GLU A 38 1.01 7.16 17.79
N LEU A 39 2.19 7.46 17.25
CA LEU A 39 2.58 7.09 15.90
C LEU A 39 3.09 5.65 15.86
N ILE A 40 2.40 4.79 15.11
CA ILE A 40 2.81 3.42 14.87
C ILE A 40 3.28 3.28 13.42
N LEU A 41 4.53 2.86 13.23
CA LEU A 41 5.14 2.74 11.91
C LEU A 41 5.13 1.28 11.45
N PHE A 42 4.63 1.05 10.24
CA PHE A 42 4.53 -0.27 9.64
C PHE A 42 5.57 -0.43 8.53
N PHE A 43 6.29 -1.54 8.54
CA PHE A 43 7.29 -1.85 7.52
C PHE A 43 7.03 -3.21 6.89
N THR A 44 7.23 -3.27 5.57
CA THR A 44 7.14 -4.50 4.79
C THR A 44 8.25 -5.48 5.18
N SER A 45 7.89 -6.73 5.46
CA SER A 45 8.84 -7.82 5.68
C SER A 45 9.70 -8.07 4.44
N PRO A 46 10.97 -8.47 4.63
CA PRO A 46 11.80 -8.96 3.52
C PRO A 46 11.19 -10.18 2.80
N GLN A 47 10.45 -10.99 3.53
CA GLN A 47 9.70 -12.13 2.99
C GLN A 47 8.25 -11.70 2.74
N ASN A 48 7.65 -12.21 1.66
CA ASN A 48 6.25 -11.93 1.33
C ASN A 48 5.55 -13.25 0.96
N PHE A 49 4.42 -13.52 1.61
CA PHE A 49 3.65 -14.74 1.36
C PHE A 49 3.11 -14.80 -0.07
N ARG A 50 2.81 -13.62 -0.68
CA ARG A 50 2.32 -13.55 -2.06
C ARG A 50 3.30 -14.15 -3.07
N LYS A 51 4.61 -14.01 -2.83
CA LYS A 51 5.65 -14.63 -3.66
C LYS A 51 5.70 -16.16 -3.54
N LYS A 52 5.15 -16.74 -2.49
CA LYS A 52 4.99 -18.20 -2.37
C LYS A 52 3.82 -18.71 -3.20
N ILE A 53 2.79 -17.88 -3.38
CA ILE A 53 1.59 -18.21 -4.15
C ILE A 53 1.80 -17.86 -5.62
N LEU A 54 2.35 -16.68 -5.90
CA LEU A 54 2.62 -16.15 -7.23
C LEU A 54 4.08 -15.65 -7.27
N PRO A 55 5.03 -16.44 -7.76
CA PRO A 55 6.45 -16.06 -7.80
C PRO A 55 6.73 -14.76 -8.56
N GLU A 56 5.94 -14.45 -9.59
CA GLU A 56 6.03 -13.26 -10.41
C GLU A 56 5.53 -11.99 -9.71
N TYR A 57 4.89 -12.11 -8.56
CA TYR A 57 4.34 -10.97 -7.81
C TYR A 57 5.40 -9.89 -7.58
N LYS A 58 5.15 -8.67 -8.10
CA LYS A 58 6.10 -7.54 -8.09
C LYS A 58 7.48 -7.87 -8.69
N GLY A 59 7.58 -8.91 -9.53
CA GLY A 59 8.84 -9.39 -10.12
C GLY A 59 9.52 -8.38 -11.02
N HIS A 60 8.74 -7.50 -11.68
CA HIS A 60 9.24 -6.42 -12.52
C HIS A 60 9.87 -5.26 -11.72
N ARG A 61 9.66 -5.20 -10.39
CA ARG A 61 10.21 -4.13 -9.55
C ARG A 61 11.68 -4.37 -9.24
N GLN A 62 12.55 -3.65 -9.96
CA GLN A 62 14.01 -3.68 -9.73
C GLN A 62 14.49 -2.62 -8.71
N ARG A 63 13.60 -2.00 -7.96
CA ARG A 63 13.96 -0.92 -7.04
C ARG A 63 14.84 -1.44 -5.90
N LYS A 64 16.09 -1.01 -5.89
CA LYS A 64 17.00 -1.21 -4.75
C LYS A 64 16.59 -0.26 -3.61
N LYS A 65 16.59 -0.77 -2.38
CA LYS A 65 16.38 0.10 -1.20
C LYS A 65 17.51 1.12 -1.10
N PRO A 66 17.22 2.37 -0.72
CA PRO A 66 18.25 3.40 -0.55
C PRO A 66 19.34 2.97 0.43
N CYS A 67 20.53 3.49 0.21
CA CYS A 67 21.65 3.30 1.12
C CYS A 67 21.25 3.84 2.51
N GLY A 68 21.57 3.09 3.58
CA GLY A 68 21.21 3.50 4.94
C GLY A 68 19.77 3.17 5.39
N PHE A 69 18.92 2.63 4.53
CA PHE A 69 17.51 2.32 4.86
C PHE A 69 17.35 1.48 6.14
N LYS A 70 18.16 0.41 6.30
CA LYS A 70 18.12 -0.42 7.50
C LYS A 70 18.49 0.35 8.76
N ARG A 71 19.44 1.29 8.66
CA ARG A 71 19.87 2.13 9.77
C ARG A 71 18.77 3.11 10.18
N ILE A 72 18.05 3.68 9.22
CA ILE A 72 16.87 4.53 9.47
C ILE A 72 15.83 3.74 10.29
N ILE A 73 15.46 2.54 9.85
CA ILE A 73 14.50 1.70 10.58
C ILE A 73 15.00 1.40 12.02
N SER A 74 16.28 1.09 12.19
CA SER A 74 16.85 0.85 13.52
C SER A 74 16.76 2.06 14.42
N GLU A 75 16.92 3.27 13.88
CA GLU A 75 16.81 4.50 14.64
C GLU A 75 15.34 4.82 14.98
N LEU A 76 14.43 4.63 14.02
CA LEU A 76 12.99 4.81 14.26
C LEU A 76 12.46 3.88 15.36
N LYS A 77 12.95 2.63 15.44
CA LYS A 77 12.58 1.68 16.50
C LYS A 77 12.92 2.14 17.92
N LYS A 78 13.84 3.09 18.08
CA LYS A 78 14.20 3.64 19.40
C LYS A 78 13.18 4.67 19.90
N ASN A 79 12.51 5.35 18.97
CA ASN A 79 11.66 6.51 19.26
C ASN A 79 10.18 6.26 18.97
N TYR A 80 9.86 5.24 18.17
CA TYR A 80 8.50 4.93 17.72
C TYR A 80 8.20 3.45 17.89
N ARG A 81 6.94 3.15 18.08
CA ARG A 81 6.46 1.78 17.93
C ARG A 81 6.51 1.37 16.47
N VAL A 82 7.31 0.35 16.19
CA VAL A 82 7.49 -0.17 14.83
C VAL A 82 6.93 -1.59 14.75
N ILE A 83 6.06 -1.81 13.78
CA ILE A 83 5.50 -3.11 13.46
C ILE A 83 6.11 -3.62 12.15
N LEU A 84 6.71 -4.78 12.23
CA LEU A 84 7.20 -5.56 11.11
C LEU A 84 6.78 -7.00 11.36
N LYS A 85 5.82 -7.49 10.58
CA LYS A 85 5.30 -8.85 10.70
C LYS A 85 5.90 -9.73 9.61
N ASP A 86 6.39 -10.90 10.01
CA ASP A 86 6.96 -11.85 9.06
C ASP A 86 5.92 -12.22 8.00
N THR A 87 6.39 -12.30 6.77
CA THR A 87 5.64 -12.63 5.57
C THR A 87 4.61 -11.61 5.09
N LEU A 88 4.31 -10.56 5.87
CA LEU A 88 3.34 -9.53 5.50
C LEU A 88 4.01 -8.29 4.88
N GLU A 89 3.29 -7.63 3.99
CA GLU A 89 3.60 -6.26 3.59
C GLU A 89 3.10 -5.27 4.65
N ALA A 90 3.57 -4.03 4.59
CA ALA A 90 3.14 -2.98 5.51
C ALA A 90 1.61 -2.76 5.42
N ASP A 91 1.09 -2.81 4.21
CA ASP A 91 -0.33 -2.58 3.91
C ASP A 91 -1.23 -3.66 4.54
N ASP A 92 -0.80 -4.94 4.50
CA ASP A 92 -1.50 -6.03 5.20
C ASP A 92 -1.55 -5.77 6.71
N ALA A 93 -0.39 -5.42 7.27
CA ALA A 93 -0.29 -5.18 8.71
C ALA A 93 -1.08 -3.95 9.15
N LEU A 94 -1.11 -2.88 8.34
CA LEU A 94 -1.94 -1.69 8.54
C LEU A 94 -3.43 -2.06 8.55
N GLY A 95 -3.91 -2.77 7.53
CA GLY A 95 -5.30 -3.19 7.43
C GLY A 95 -5.74 -4.06 8.61
N ILE A 96 -4.92 -5.07 8.96
CA ILE A 96 -5.18 -5.94 10.13
C ILE A 96 -5.23 -5.13 11.42
N TYR A 97 -4.29 -4.19 11.60
CA TYR A 97 -4.24 -3.39 12.81
C TYR A 97 -5.43 -2.44 12.92
N ALA A 98 -5.76 -1.71 11.86
CA ALA A 98 -6.87 -0.77 11.82
C ALA A 98 -8.22 -1.47 12.07
N THR A 99 -8.42 -2.65 11.45
CA THR A 99 -9.63 -3.45 11.65
C THR A 99 -9.74 -3.98 13.09
N LYS A 100 -8.62 -4.39 13.68
CA LYS A 100 -8.60 -4.92 15.05
C LYS A 100 -8.79 -3.84 16.12
N TYR A 101 -8.31 -2.63 15.84
CA TYR A 101 -8.33 -1.50 16.76
C TYR A 101 -9.02 -0.30 16.08
N PRO A 102 -10.36 -0.25 16.09
CA PRO A 102 -11.10 0.84 15.47
C PRO A 102 -10.80 2.19 16.14
N GLY A 103 -10.97 3.27 15.40
CA GLY A 103 -10.68 4.63 15.87
C GLY A 103 -9.28 5.15 15.50
N ASN A 104 -8.42 4.31 14.94
CA ASN A 104 -7.15 4.75 14.40
C ASN A 104 -7.33 5.43 13.03
N ILE A 105 -6.36 6.27 12.65
CA ILE A 105 -6.25 6.86 11.33
C ILE A 105 -5.14 6.15 10.57
N ILE A 106 -5.45 5.54 9.42
CA ILE A 106 -4.43 5.05 8.49
C ILE A 106 -3.83 6.25 7.78
N VAL A 107 -2.51 6.33 7.72
CA VAL A 107 -1.78 7.34 6.95
C VAL A 107 -1.04 6.64 5.82
N SER A 108 -1.54 6.79 4.60
CA SER A 108 -0.94 6.17 3.42
C SER A 108 -1.42 6.83 2.14
N PRO A 109 -0.55 7.10 1.16
CA PRO A 109 -0.96 7.56 -0.17
C PRO A 109 -1.44 6.41 -1.06
N ASP A 110 -1.40 5.17 -0.56
CA ASP A 110 -1.75 4.01 -1.36
C ASP A 110 -3.28 3.88 -1.49
N LYS A 111 -3.75 3.88 -2.73
CA LYS A 111 -5.17 3.71 -3.06
C LYS A 111 -5.77 2.42 -2.51
N ASP A 112 -4.93 1.39 -2.29
CA ASP A 112 -5.37 0.09 -1.81
C ASP A 112 -5.89 0.16 -0.37
N MET A 113 -5.46 1.17 0.39
CA MET A 113 -5.97 1.44 1.74
C MET A 113 -7.44 1.84 1.75
N ARG A 114 -8.01 2.27 0.62
CA ARG A 114 -9.46 2.53 0.48
C ARG A 114 -10.33 1.27 0.62
N GLN A 115 -9.73 0.09 0.65
CA GLN A 115 -10.44 -1.16 0.98
C GLN A 115 -10.70 -1.32 2.49
N ILE A 116 -10.00 -0.57 3.33
CA ILE A 116 -10.05 -0.73 4.78
C ILE A 116 -11.03 0.28 5.38
N PRO A 117 -12.12 -0.16 6.04
CA PRO A 117 -13.05 0.74 6.71
C PRO A 117 -12.39 1.53 7.83
N GLY A 118 -12.74 2.80 7.97
CA GLY A 118 -12.21 3.71 8.96
C GLY A 118 -11.65 4.99 8.34
N LYS A 119 -10.85 5.72 9.12
CA LYS A 119 -10.26 6.99 8.67
C LYS A 119 -8.95 6.73 7.92
N LEU A 120 -8.84 7.31 6.73
CA LEU A 120 -7.64 7.31 5.89
C LEU A 120 -7.21 8.75 5.61
N TYR A 121 -5.97 9.08 5.93
CA TYR A 121 -5.30 10.31 5.50
C TYR A 121 -4.33 9.98 4.37
N ASP A 122 -4.59 10.49 3.18
CA ASP A 122 -3.83 10.20 1.95
C ASP A 122 -2.78 11.28 1.60
N PHE A 123 -2.44 12.14 2.55
CA PHE A 123 -1.59 13.34 2.45
C PHE A 123 -2.23 14.56 1.75
N ASN A 124 -3.47 14.45 1.28
CA ASN A 124 -4.25 15.56 0.76
C ASN A 124 -5.46 15.83 1.66
N GLU A 125 -6.17 14.78 2.02
CA GLU A 125 -7.39 14.86 2.81
C GLU A 125 -7.55 13.65 3.74
N THR A 126 -8.38 13.82 4.75
CA THR A 126 -8.85 12.70 5.59
C THR A 126 -10.23 12.30 5.13
N VAL A 127 -10.37 11.05 4.70
CA VAL A 127 -11.65 10.46 4.30
C VAL A 127 -12.06 9.40 5.30
N GLU A 128 -13.36 9.25 5.53
CA GLU A 128 -13.91 8.13 6.29
C GLU A 128 -14.51 7.12 5.31
N ILE A 129 -14.03 5.90 5.37
CA ILE A 129 -14.41 4.81 4.48
C ILE A 129 -15.36 3.90 5.23
N THR A 130 -16.57 3.76 4.70
CA THR A 130 -17.56 2.81 5.23
C THR A 130 -17.20 1.37 4.85
N PRO A 131 -17.71 0.36 5.59
CA PRO A 131 -17.52 -1.05 5.21
C PRO A 131 -18.00 -1.38 3.79
N ASP A 132 -19.10 -0.74 3.36
CA ASP A 132 -19.66 -0.94 2.02
C ASP A 132 -18.75 -0.34 0.93
N GLU A 133 -18.24 0.88 1.14
CA GLU A 133 -17.30 1.51 0.22
C GLU A 133 -15.99 0.71 0.10
N GLY A 134 -15.46 0.22 1.21
CA GLY A 134 -14.27 -0.62 1.20
C GLY A 134 -14.48 -1.93 0.44
N ALA A 135 -15.62 -2.58 0.66
CA ALA A 135 -15.99 -3.80 -0.07
C ALA A 135 -16.17 -3.55 -1.57
N ARG A 136 -16.83 -2.45 -1.95
CA ARG A 136 -16.97 -2.05 -3.37
C ARG A 136 -15.62 -1.79 -4.01
N TRP A 137 -14.75 -1.04 -3.34
CA TRP A 137 -13.42 -0.76 -3.86
C TRP A 137 -12.59 -2.03 -4.08
N HIS A 138 -12.70 -2.99 -3.18
CA HIS A 138 -12.06 -4.30 -3.34
C HIS A 138 -12.53 -5.02 -4.62
N LEU A 139 -13.84 -5.06 -4.87
CA LEU A 139 -14.40 -5.67 -6.08
C LEU A 139 -13.95 -4.92 -7.35
N ILE A 140 -13.98 -3.58 -7.33
CA ILE A 140 -13.51 -2.75 -8.45
C ILE A 140 -12.06 -3.06 -8.79
N GLN A 141 -11.18 -3.08 -7.78
CA GLN A 141 -9.76 -3.39 -8.01
C GLN A 141 -9.55 -4.83 -8.48
N THR A 142 -10.33 -5.78 -7.99
CA THR A 142 -10.27 -7.17 -8.45
C THR A 142 -10.60 -7.27 -9.93
N MET A 143 -11.62 -6.56 -10.39
CA MET A 143 -12.01 -6.56 -11.81
C MET A 143 -11.04 -5.76 -12.68
N ALA A 144 -10.63 -4.57 -12.22
CA ALA A 144 -9.76 -3.67 -12.98
C ALA A 144 -8.28 -4.11 -13.03
N GLY A 145 -7.85 -4.89 -12.04
CA GLY A 145 -6.45 -5.25 -11.86
C GLY A 145 -5.57 -4.15 -11.29
N ASP A 146 -4.33 -4.48 -11.02
CA ASP A 146 -3.26 -3.55 -10.66
C ASP A 146 -1.94 -3.91 -11.35
N ASN A 147 -1.61 -3.18 -12.41
CA ASN A 147 -0.37 -3.36 -13.16
C ASN A 147 0.87 -3.10 -12.29
N THR A 148 0.73 -2.28 -11.24
CA THR A 148 1.85 -1.98 -10.33
C THR A 148 2.25 -3.22 -9.52
N ASP A 149 1.31 -4.10 -9.26
CA ASP A 149 1.52 -5.35 -8.53
C ASP A 149 1.66 -6.58 -9.45
N GLY A 150 1.45 -6.36 -10.76
CA GLY A 150 1.51 -7.43 -11.76
C GLY A 150 0.24 -8.26 -11.82
N TYR A 151 -0.90 -7.68 -11.44
CA TYR A 151 -2.21 -8.29 -11.56
C TYR A 151 -3.01 -7.58 -12.66
N SER A 152 -3.30 -8.29 -13.76
CA SER A 152 -3.89 -7.68 -14.96
C SER A 152 -5.40 -7.41 -14.87
N GLY A 153 -6.11 -8.08 -13.96
CA GLY A 153 -7.58 -8.01 -13.90
C GLY A 153 -8.24 -8.57 -15.17
N VAL A 154 -9.46 -8.13 -15.44
CA VAL A 154 -10.19 -8.49 -16.66
C VAL A 154 -9.63 -7.72 -17.85
N PRO A 155 -9.26 -8.37 -18.98
CA PRO A 155 -8.70 -7.71 -20.14
C PRO A 155 -9.55 -6.53 -20.64
N GLY A 156 -8.90 -5.37 -20.81
CA GLY A 156 -9.52 -4.14 -21.30
C GLY A 156 -10.51 -3.44 -20.36
N ILE A 157 -10.59 -3.88 -19.09
CA ILE A 157 -11.42 -3.27 -18.05
C ILE A 157 -10.53 -2.57 -17.02
N GLY A 158 -10.57 -1.24 -17.01
CA GLY A 158 -10.00 -0.41 -15.96
C GLY A 158 -11.09 0.05 -14.99
N VAL A 159 -10.68 0.78 -13.93
CA VAL A 159 -11.55 1.22 -12.81
C VAL A 159 -12.89 1.78 -13.28
N LYS A 160 -12.91 2.77 -14.19
CA LYS A 160 -14.15 3.39 -14.67
C LYS A 160 -15.11 2.43 -15.37
N LYS A 161 -14.57 1.43 -16.10
CA LYS A 161 -15.41 0.42 -16.73
C LYS A 161 -15.92 -0.60 -15.71
N ALA A 162 -15.09 -0.95 -14.73
CA ALA A 162 -15.48 -1.83 -13.65
C ALA A 162 -16.62 -1.21 -12.83
N GLU A 163 -16.52 0.06 -12.45
CA GLU A 163 -17.60 0.80 -11.77
C GLU A 163 -18.91 0.73 -12.55
N LYS A 164 -18.87 1.03 -13.85
CA LYS A 164 -20.06 0.99 -14.70
C LYS A 164 -20.69 -0.41 -14.75
N ILE A 165 -19.86 -1.47 -14.86
CA ILE A 165 -20.35 -2.86 -14.85
C ILE A 165 -21.01 -3.18 -13.51
N PHE A 166 -20.44 -2.75 -12.41
CA PHE A 166 -21.02 -2.95 -11.08
C PHE A 166 -22.30 -2.15 -10.86
N GLU A 167 -22.42 -0.94 -11.44
CA GLU A 167 -23.67 -0.18 -11.42
C GLU A 167 -24.81 -0.92 -12.14
N GLU A 168 -24.49 -1.65 -13.22
CA GLU A 168 -25.47 -2.43 -14.00
C GLU A 168 -25.75 -3.83 -13.39
N LYS A 169 -24.72 -4.55 -12.93
CA LYS A 169 -24.82 -5.94 -12.46
C LYS A 169 -24.90 -6.08 -10.92
N GLY A 170 -24.65 -4.99 -10.18
CA GLY A 170 -24.50 -4.98 -8.72
C GLY A 170 -23.08 -5.31 -8.26
N TYR A 171 -22.71 -4.82 -7.06
CA TYR A 171 -21.38 -5.04 -6.44
C TYR A 171 -21.33 -6.41 -5.79
N THR A 172 -21.06 -7.43 -6.58
CA THR A 172 -21.02 -8.84 -6.15
C THR A 172 -19.85 -9.59 -6.76
N TRP A 173 -19.40 -10.64 -6.08
CA TRP A 173 -18.42 -11.59 -6.64
C TRP A 173 -18.94 -12.29 -7.90
N GLN A 174 -20.25 -12.50 -8.00
CA GLN A 174 -20.87 -13.09 -9.18
C GLN A 174 -20.63 -12.21 -10.41
N ALA A 175 -20.79 -10.89 -10.28
CA ALA A 175 -20.52 -9.95 -11.39
C ALA A 175 -19.05 -9.98 -11.83
N VAL A 176 -18.11 -10.16 -10.88
CA VAL A 176 -16.68 -10.34 -11.21
C VAL A 176 -16.48 -11.59 -12.04
N VAL A 177 -16.96 -12.75 -11.55
CA VAL A 177 -16.80 -14.05 -12.24
C VAL A 177 -17.42 -14.02 -13.64
N GLU A 178 -18.65 -13.52 -13.77
CA GLU A 178 -19.34 -13.42 -15.06
C GLU A 178 -18.52 -12.56 -16.04
N THR A 179 -17.96 -11.43 -15.59
CA THR A 179 -17.20 -10.55 -16.46
C THR A 179 -15.90 -11.18 -16.94
N PHE A 180 -15.22 -11.98 -16.08
CA PHE A 180 -14.05 -12.76 -16.50
C PHE A 180 -14.44 -13.80 -17.55
N VAL A 181 -15.49 -14.59 -17.33
CA VAL A 181 -15.96 -15.62 -18.25
C VAL A 181 -16.41 -15.03 -19.58
N GLU A 182 -17.17 -13.94 -19.56
CA GLU A 182 -17.61 -13.25 -20.79
C GLU A 182 -16.41 -12.79 -21.64
N LYS A 183 -15.31 -12.38 -21.00
CA LYS A 183 -14.09 -11.94 -21.71
C LYS A 183 -13.24 -13.08 -22.25
N GLU A 184 -13.11 -14.17 -21.50
CA GLU A 184 -12.39 -15.37 -21.95
C GLU A 184 -13.08 -16.04 -23.14
N LEU A 185 -14.42 -15.95 -23.25
CA LEU A 185 -15.19 -16.51 -24.36
C LEU A 185 -15.15 -15.63 -25.62
N THR A 186 -14.64 -14.39 -25.53
CA THR A 186 -14.57 -13.44 -26.64
C THR A 186 -13.17 -13.28 -27.23
N GLU A 187 -12.15 -13.89 -26.67
CA GLU A 187 -10.78 -14.01 -27.17
C GLU A 187 -10.53 -15.40 -27.80
#